data_c7557719966e6e435c647ea778f30722
#
_entry.id   c7557719966e6e435c647ea778f30722
#
_cell.length_a   1.000
_cell.length_b   1.000
_cell.length_c   1.000
_cell.angle_alpha   90.00
_cell.angle_beta   90.00
_cell.angle_gamma   90.00
#
_symmetry.space_group_name_H-M   'P 1'
#
loop_
_entity.id
_entity.type
_entity.pdbx_description
1 polymer ?
#
loop_
_entity_poly.entity_id
_entity_poly.type
_entity_poly.pdbx_seq_one_letter_code
_entity_poly.pdbx_strand_id
1 'polypeptide(L)'
;MQDIRNIAIIAHVDHGKTTLVDKMLLAGNLFRENQQAGDLILDNNELERERGITILSKNVSINYKGTKINVIDTPGHSDFGGEVERVLNMADGCILLVDAFEGPMPQTRFVLQKALEIGLKPVVVVNKVDKPNCRPEEVYEMVFDLMFSLNATEDQLDFPVVYGSAENGWMSPDYKKETGDITYLLDTIIETIPAPKQLEGTAQMLITSLDYSTYTGRIAVGRIHRGTLKSGQNITIVHRNGSMEKTKIKELHTFEGMGHRATEEVCSGDICAVVGLTNFEIGDTICDFETPEALPTISIDEPTMSMLFTINNSPFFGKEGKFCTSRHIGDRLNKELEKNLALRVEMKDGSTDQWIVSGRGVLHLSVLIETMRREGYELQVGQPQVIYKEINGVKCEPVEELTINVPEEFSSKMIDLVTRRKGEMLSMEAQGG
;
A
#
# COMPACT_ATOMS: atom_id res chain seq x y z
N MET A 1 -7.27 27.69 -7.15
CA MET A 1 -6.95 26.25 -7.14
C MET A 1 -7.40 25.66 -5.82
N GLN A 2 -7.84 24.41 -5.81
CA GLN A 2 -8.22 23.71 -4.59
C GLN A 2 -6.97 23.42 -3.78
N ASP A 3 -7.01 23.66 -2.47
CA ASP A 3 -5.93 23.24 -1.57
C ASP A 3 -6.00 21.71 -1.39
N ILE A 4 -4.84 21.03 -1.41
CA ILE A 4 -4.75 19.57 -1.44
C ILE A 4 -3.76 19.10 -0.37
N ARG A 5 -4.07 17.96 0.26
CA ARG A 5 -3.15 17.18 1.11
C ARG A 5 -3.20 15.73 0.66
N ASN A 6 -2.04 15.16 0.35
CA ASN A 6 -1.91 13.74 0.01
C ASN A 6 -1.26 13.02 1.18
N ILE A 7 -1.98 12.12 1.82
CA ILE A 7 -1.53 11.41 3.02
C ILE A 7 -1.60 9.90 2.82
N ALA A 8 -0.57 9.20 3.28
CA ALA A 8 -0.56 7.74 3.41
C ALA A 8 -0.90 7.34 4.84
N ILE A 9 -1.69 6.30 5.05
CA ILE A 9 -1.95 5.76 6.39
C ILE A 9 -1.13 4.51 6.62
N ILE A 10 -0.28 4.56 7.63
CA ILE A 10 0.59 3.48 8.08
C ILE A 10 0.07 2.97 9.42
N ALA A 11 -0.29 1.70 9.49
CA ALA A 11 -0.79 1.08 10.72
C ALA A 11 -0.45 -0.41 10.75
N HIS A 12 -0.32 -0.94 11.97
CA HIS A 12 -0.34 -2.38 12.16
C HIS A 12 -1.76 -2.94 12.04
N VAL A 13 -1.87 -4.25 11.82
CA VAL A 13 -3.13 -4.99 11.85
C VAL A 13 -3.84 -4.70 13.18
N ASP A 14 -5.14 -4.54 13.14
CA ASP A 14 -6.00 -4.26 14.30
C ASP A 14 -5.74 -2.94 15.06
N HIS A 15 -4.81 -2.07 14.63
CA HIS A 15 -4.63 -0.75 15.23
C HIS A 15 -5.79 0.24 14.94
N GLY A 16 -6.74 -0.15 14.07
CA GLY A 16 -7.97 0.61 13.80
C GLY A 16 -7.89 1.51 12.56
N LYS A 17 -7.04 1.14 11.58
CA LYS A 17 -6.86 1.89 10.32
C LYS A 17 -8.17 2.10 9.58
N THR A 18 -8.89 1.01 9.26
CA THR A 18 -10.16 1.07 8.53
C THR A 18 -11.20 1.90 9.29
N THR A 19 -11.32 1.70 10.60
CA THR A 19 -12.23 2.46 11.46
C THR A 19 -11.90 3.96 11.42
N LEU A 20 -10.62 4.34 11.46
CA LEU A 20 -10.20 5.74 11.39
C LEU A 20 -10.59 6.36 10.05
N VAL A 21 -10.30 5.69 8.93
CA VAL A 21 -10.64 6.20 7.60
C VAL A 21 -12.14 6.32 7.40
N ASP A 22 -12.93 5.38 7.90
CA ASP A 22 -14.39 5.47 7.87
C ASP A 22 -14.90 6.70 8.63
N LYS A 23 -14.34 7.00 9.81
CA LYS A 23 -14.68 8.23 10.57
C LYS A 23 -14.24 9.50 9.85
N MET A 24 -13.08 9.48 9.18
CA MET A 24 -12.63 10.61 8.37
C MET A 24 -13.59 10.86 7.18
N LEU A 25 -14.08 9.81 6.52
CA LEU A 25 -15.06 9.90 5.45
C LEU A 25 -16.40 10.48 5.93
N LEU A 26 -16.84 10.06 7.13
CA LEU A 26 -18.05 10.60 7.76
C LEU A 26 -17.91 12.08 8.09
N ALA A 27 -16.78 12.52 8.62
CA ALA A 27 -16.52 13.91 8.94
C ALA A 27 -16.47 14.84 7.71
N GLY A 28 -16.12 14.29 6.54
CA GLY A 28 -16.12 15.02 5.26
C GLY A 28 -17.52 15.23 4.64
N ASN A 29 -18.60 14.91 5.34
CA ASN A 29 -20.00 15.03 4.84
C ASN A 29 -20.27 14.30 3.51
N LEU A 30 -19.56 13.23 3.22
CA LEU A 30 -19.69 12.48 1.97
C LEU A 30 -20.83 11.47 1.95
N PHE A 31 -21.42 11.19 3.11
CA PHE A 31 -22.61 10.35 3.23
C PHE A 31 -23.88 11.22 3.28
N ARG A 32 -24.82 10.94 2.40
CA ARG A 32 -26.18 11.45 2.55
C ARG A 32 -26.81 10.81 3.78
N GLU A 33 -27.62 11.56 4.51
CA GLU A 33 -28.28 11.18 5.79
C GLU A 33 -29.02 9.83 5.78
N ASN A 34 -29.19 9.18 4.63
CA ASN A 34 -29.90 7.91 4.46
C ASN A 34 -29.00 6.72 4.06
N GLN A 35 -27.69 6.88 3.92
CA GLN A 35 -26.80 5.74 3.76
C GLN A 35 -26.34 5.29 5.15
N GLN A 36 -26.90 4.21 5.65
CA GLN A 36 -26.30 3.48 6.77
C GLN A 36 -24.91 3.05 6.31
N ALA A 37 -23.88 3.64 6.92
CA ALA A 37 -22.52 3.17 6.76
C ALA A 37 -22.50 1.72 7.28
N GLY A 38 -22.39 0.77 6.36
CA GLY A 38 -22.12 -0.61 6.75
C GLY A 38 -20.75 -0.65 7.44
N ASP A 39 -20.60 -1.49 8.44
CA ASP A 39 -19.32 -1.68 9.12
C ASP A 39 -18.23 -2.05 8.10
N LEU A 40 -17.07 -1.35 8.19
CA LEU A 40 -15.85 -1.57 7.40
C LEU A 40 -16.00 -1.34 5.88
N ILE A 41 -16.23 -0.08 5.52
CA ILE A 41 -16.47 0.35 4.13
C ILE A 41 -15.24 0.11 3.21
N LEU A 42 -14.01 0.24 3.75
CA LEU A 42 -12.78 0.09 2.97
C LEU A 42 -12.43 -1.37 2.65
N ASP A 43 -12.73 -2.32 3.52
CA ASP A 43 -12.34 -3.72 3.33
C ASP A 43 -13.36 -4.49 2.48
N ASN A 44 -13.43 -4.19 1.18
CA ASN A 44 -14.32 -4.86 0.25
C ASN A 44 -13.84 -6.26 -0.20
N ASN A 45 -12.59 -6.62 0.07
CA ASN A 45 -12.02 -7.91 -0.26
C ASN A 45 -12.26 -8.91 0.89
N GLU A 46 -12.87 -10.06 0.60
CA GLU A 46 -13.10 -11.12 1.60
C GLU A 46 -11.81 -11.58 2.27
N LEU A 47 -10.70 -11.68 1.53
CA LEU A 47 -9.40 -12.08 2.06
C LEU A 47 -8.81 -11.04 3.02
N GLU A 48 -8.99 -9.76 2.75
CA GLU A 48 -8.58 -8.67 3.64
C GLU A 48 -9.34 -8.75 4.96
N ARG A 49 -10.67 -8.95 4.91
CA ARG A 49 -11.51 -9.10 6.11
C ARG A 49 -11.15 -10.34 6.92
N GLU A 50 -10.97 -11.50 6.27
CA GLU A 50 -10.67 -12.76 6.95
C GLU A 50 -9.28 -12.73 7.62
N ARG A 51 -8.33 -12.04 7.01
CA ARG A 51 -6.95 -11.97 7.50
C ARG A 51 -6.69 -10.74 8.37
N GLY A 52 -7.61 -9.77 8.38
CA GLY A 52 -7.44 -8.49 9.08
C GLY A 52 -6.30 -7.63 8.52
N ILE A 53 -5.90 -7.82 7.26
CA ILE A 53 -4.77 -7.10 6.63
C ILE A 53 -5.21 -6.38 5.36
N THR A 54 -4.64 -5.22 5.09
CA THR A 54 -4.75 -4.58 3.78
C THR A 54 -3.78 -5.25 2.80
N ILE A 55 -4.30 -5.71 1.67
CA ILE A 55 -3.53 -6.36 0.60
C ILE A 55 -3.32 -5.38 -0.55
N LEU A 56 -4.38 -4.68 -0.94
CA LEU A 56 -4.36 -3.70 -2.04
C LEU A 56 -4.57 -2.30 -1.50
N SER A 57 -3.76 -1.38 -1.97
CA SER A 57 -3.93 0.04 -1.65
C SER A 57 -5.23 0.58 -2.26
N LYS A 58 -5.87 1.48 -1.53
CA LYS A 58 -7.08 2.20 -1.97
C LYS A 58 -6.88 3.68 -1.80
N ASN A 59 -7.47 4.44 -2.72
CA ASN A 59 -7.47 5.89 -2.65
C ASN A 59 -8.87 6.38 -2.29
N VAL A 60 -8.97 7.19 -1.26
CA VAL A 60 -10.19 7.89 -0.90
C VAL A 60 -9.91 9.39 -0.79
N SER A 61 -10.93 10.22 -0.93
CA SER A 61 -10.76 11.65 -0.86
C SER A 61 -11.86 12.30 -0.02
N ILE A 62 -11.47 13.24 0.82
CA ILE A 62 -12.32 13.94 1.77
C ILE A 62 -12.21 15.43 1.50
N ASN A 63 -13.33 16.16 1.51
CA ASN A 63 -13.32 17.61 1.48
C ASN A 63 -13.60 18.17 2.89
N TYR A 64 -12.62 18.87 3.44
CA TYR A 64 -12.73 19.44 4.77
C TYR A 64 -12.24 20.89 4.78
N LYS A 65 -13.07 21.83 5.23
CA LYS A 65 -12.77 23.27 5.27
C LYS A 65 -12.23 23.86 3.95
N GLY A 66 -12.66 23.33 2.81
CA GLY A 66 -12.19 23.77 1.47
C GLY A 66 -10.90 23.10 1.00
N THR A 67 -10.24 22.30 1.82
CA THR A 67 -9.07 21.50 1.48
C THR A 67 -9.52 20.09 1.08
N LYS A 68 -8.98 19.58 -0.02
CA LYS A 68 -9.11 18.18 -0.44
C LYS A 68 -8.01 17.35 0.21
N ILE A 69 -8.40 16.37 1.00
CA ILE A 69 -7.48 15.42 1.64
C ILE A 69 -7.60 14.09 0.91
N ASN A 70 -6.61 13.74 0.11
CA ASN A 70 -6.48 12.42 -0.49
C ASN A 70 -5.82 11.49 0.53
N VAL A 71 -6.50 10.40 0.85
CA VAL A 71 -6.03 9.39 1.78
C VAL A 71 -5.69 8.13 1.01
N ILE A 72 -4.44 7.69 1.11
CA ILE A 72 -3.91 6.51 0.46
C ILE A 72 -3.78 5.42 1.51
N ASP A 73 -4.63 4.40 1.40
CA ASP A 73 -4.56 3.22 2.27
C ASP A 73 -3.38 2.34 1.86
N THR A 74 -2.44 2.06 2.78
CA THR A 74 -1.22 1.31 2.47
C THR A 74 -1.24 -0.07 3.12
N PRO A 75 -0.77 -1.12 2.41
CA PRO A 75 -0.52 -2.41 3.03
C PRO A 75 0.52 -2.30 4.14
N GLY A 76 0.32 -3.05 5.23
CA GLY A 76 1.24 -3.03 6.38
C GLY A 76 2.35 -4.08 6.32
N HIS A 77 2.23 -5.11 5.49
CA HIS A 77 3.13 -6.25 5.48
C HIS A 77 4.25 -6.11 4.43
N SER A 78 5.48 -6.47 4.79
CA SER A 78 6.67 -6.38 3.92
C SER A 78 6.57 -7.19 2.61
N ASP A 79 5.79 -8.28 2.60
CA ASP A 79 5.54 -9.06 1.38
C ASP A 79 4.83 -8.25 0.28
N PHE A 80 4.16 -7.16 0.64
CA PHE A 80 3.53 -6.19 -0.26
C PHE A 80 4.38 -4.93 -0.45
N GLY A 81 5.68 -4.99 -0.15
CA GLY A 81 6.60 -3.85 -0.23
C GLY A 81 6.59 -3.12 -1.58
N GLY A 82 6.46 -3.85 -2.69
CA GLY A 82 6.33 -3.23 -4.01
C GLY A 82 5.06 -2.38 -4.17
N GLU A 83 3.97 -2.73 -3.49
CA GLU A 83 2.76 -1.91 -3.43
C GLU A 83 3.00 -0.66 -2.56
N VAL A 84 3.59 -0.85 -1.39
CA VAL A 84 3.92 0.23 -0.45
C VAL A 84 4.80 1.29 -1.10
N GLU A 85 5.91 0.90 -1.74
CA GLU A 85 6.85 1.83 -2.37
C GLU A 85 6.18 2.68 -3.46
N ARG A 86 5.28 2.09 -4.24
CA ARG A 86 4.55 2.81 -5.29
C ARG A 86 3.58 3.84 -4.74
N VAL A 87 2.78 3.44 -3.76
CA VAL A 87 1.71 4.32 -3.26
C VAL A 87 2.22 5.43 -2.36
N LEU A 88 3.30 5.19 -1.60
CA LEU A 88 3.94 6.24 -0.80
C LEU A 88 4.47 7.39 -1.67
N ASN A 89 4.89 7.13 -2.91
CA ASN A 89 5.32 8.19 -3.83
C ASN A 89 4.20 9.15 -4.25
N MET A 90 2.93 8.82 -3.99
CA MET A 90 1.81 9.74 -4.22
C MET A 90 1.54 10.67 -3.03
N ALA A 91 2.11 10.40 -1.86
CA ALA A 91 1.86 11.15 -0.63
C ALA A 91 2.86 12.31 -0.43
N ASP A 92 2.44 13.29 0.36
CA ASP A 92 3.28 14.40 0.86
C ASP A 92 3.55 14.27 2.37
N GLY A 93 2.78 13.42 3.06
CA GLY A 93 2.97 13.07 4.45
C GLY A 93 2.30 11.74 4.78
N CYS A 94 2.47 11.30 6.03
CA CYS A 94 1.87 10.05 6.48
C CYS A 94 1.25 10.18 7.88
N ILE A 95 0.19 9.41 8.10
CA ILE A 95 -0.34 9.16 9.44
C ILE A 95 0.24 7.84 9.93
N LEU A 96 0.95 7.87 11.04
CA LEU A 96 1.36 6.68 11.77
C LEU A 96 0.32 6.41 12.87
N LEU A 97 -0.51 5.39 12.66
CA LEU A 97 -1.55 4.97 13.59
C LEU A 97 -1.04 3.85 14.49
N VAL A 98 -1.06 4.07 15.80
CA VAL A 98 -0.55 3.14 16.82
C VAL A 98 -1.63 2.87 17.86
N ASP A 99 -1.75 1.64 18.30
CA ASP A 99 -2.58 1.28 19.45
C ASP A 99 -1.95 1.78 20.75
N ALA A 100 -2.73 2.43 21.62
CA ALA A 100 -2.27 3.00 22.88
C ALA A 100 -1.77 1.98 23.92
N PHE A 101 -2.01 0.70 23.71
CA PHE A 101 -1.54 -0.39 24.56
C PHE A 101 -0.34 -1.11 23.95
N GLU A 102 -0.45 -1.50 22.67
CA GLU A 102 0.58 -2.30 21.99
C GLU A 102 1.80 -1.47 21.59
N GLY A 103 1.58 -0.21 21.19
CA GLY A 103 2.64 0.63 20.64
C GLY A 103 3.01 0.29 19.19
N PRO A 104 4.15 0.78 18.69
CA PRO A 104 4.60 0.49 17.33
C PRO A 104 5.06 -0.96 17.19
N MET A 105 4.47 -1.67 16.23
CA MET A 105 4.74 -3.09 15.99
C MET A 105 5.77 -3.28 14.85
N PRO A 106 6.47 -4.44 14.79
CA PRO A 106 7.56 -4.66 13.82
C PRO A 106 7.18 -4.46 12.36
N GLN A 107 5.97 -4.83 11.96
CA GLN A 107 5.51 -4.65 10.58
C GLN A 107 5.41 -3.18 10.17
N THR A 108 5.06 -2.33 11.11
CA THR A 108 4.96 -0.88 10.90
C THR A 108 6.33 -0.26 10.59
N ARG A 109 7.41 -0.84 11.16
CA ARG A 109 8.79 -0.39 10.99
C ARG A 109 9.19 -0.28 9.51
N PHE A 110 8.90 -1.33 8.71
CA PHE A 110 9.25 -1.35 7.29
C PHE A 110 8.57 -0.23 6.50
N VAL A 111 7.25 -0.08 6.66
CA VAL A 111 6.49 0.94 5.92
C VAL A 111 6.88 2.34 6.37
N LEU A 112 7.08 2.55 7.67
CA LEU A 112 7.53 3.81 8.24
C LEU A 112 8.93 4.18 7.73
N GLN A 113 9.86 3.23 7.70
CA GLN A 113 11.22 3.45 7.17
C GLN A 113 11.14 3.96 5.72
N LYS A 114 10.37 3.30 4.86
CA LYS A 114 10.19 3.73 3.46
C LYS A 114 9.57 5.12 3.35
N ALA A 115 8.60 5.44 4.20
CA ALA A 115 7.98 6.76 4.25
C ALA A 115 8.99 7.86 4.65
N LEU A 116 9.82 7.58 5.67
CA LEU A 116 10.85 8.53 6.14
C LEU A 116 11.96 8.72 5.10
N GLU A 117 12.41 7.64 4.43
CA GLU A 117 13.44 7.67 3.37
C GLU A 117 13.05 8.58 2.20
N ILE A 118 11.78 8.60 1.80
CA ILE A 118 11.28 9.49 0.74
C ILE A 118 10.89 10.89 1.24
N GLY A 119 11.09 11.17 2.52
CA GLY A 119 10.91 12.49 3.11
C GLY A 119 9.47 12.85 3.47
N LEU A 120 8.58 11.88 3.70
CA LEU A 120 7.21 12.16 4.14
C LEU A 120 7.22 12.75 5.56
N LYS A 121 6.35 13.75 5.78
CA LYS A 121 6.16 14.34 7.11
C LYS A 121 5.15 13.51 7.89
N PRO A 122 5.50 13.01 9.10
CA PRO A 122 4.62 12.17 9.88
C PRO A 122 3.67 12.98 10.78
N VAL A 123 2.45 12.45 10.96
CA VAL A 123 1.52 12.79 12.03
C VAL A 123 1.25 11.49 12.80
N VAL A 124 1.48 11.47 14.09
CA VAL A 124 1.28 10.28 14.91
C VAL A 124 -0.12 10.29 15.53
N VAL A 125 -0.84 9.19 15.39
CA VAL A 125 -2.16 9.00 16.00
C VAL A 125 -2.09 7.84 16.98
N VAL A 126 -2.21 8.13 18.28
CA VAL A 126 -2.29 7.13 19.35
C VAL A 126 -3.76 6.82 19.58
N ASN A 127 -4.20 5.68 19.03
CA ASN A 127 -5.59 5.23 19.01
C ASN A 127 -5.92 4.31 20.18
N LYS A 128 -7.21 4.17 20.47
CA LYS A 128 -7.75 3.30 21.53
C LYS A 128 -7.35 3.72 22.94
N VAL A 129 -7.21 5.02 23.18
CA VAL A 129 -6.94 5.57 24.52
C VAL A 129 -8.12 5.42 25.49
N ASP A 130 -9.28 5.04 24.99
CA ASP A 130 -10.47 4.67 25.78
C ASP A 130 -10.34 3.33 26.49
N LYS A 131 -9.36 2.51 26.16
CA LYS A 131 -9.12 1.22 26.81
C LYS A 131 -8.48 1.40 28.20
N PRO A 132 -8.90 0.61 29.21
CA PRO A 132 -8.43 0.80 30.59
C PRO A 132 -6.92 0.54 30.80
N ASN A 133 -6.29 -0.22 29.90
CA ASN A 133 -4.87 -0.56 29.99
C ASN A 133 -4.01 0.26 29.01
N CYS A 134 -4.51 1.38 28.50
CA CYS A 134 -3.74 2.23 27.62
C CYS A 134 -2.57 2.90 28.36
N ARG A 135 -1.46 3.10 27.63
CA ARG A 135 -0.22 3.74 28.11
C ARG A 135 0.30 4.74 27.08
N PRO A 136 -0.49 5.79 26.78
CA PRO A 136 -0.21 6.67 25.67
C PRO A 136 1.12 7.44 25.78
N GLU A 137 1.58 7.76 27.00
CA GLU A 137 2.86 8.42 27.24
C GLU A 137 4.04 7.50 26.88
N GLU A 138 4.00 6.23 27.30
CA GLU A 138 5.03 5.24 26.95
C GLU A 138 5.02 4.94 25.45
N VAL A 139 3.84 4.85 24.83
CA VAL A 139 3.72 4.63 23.39
C VAL A 139 4.30 5.81 22.60
N TYR A 140 4.16 7.03 23.08
CA TYR A 140 4.82 8.19 22.50
C TYR A 140 6.36 8.02 22.47
N GLU A 141 6.95 7.67 23.62
CA GLU A 141 8.40 7.41 23.74
C GLU A 141 8.84 6.29 22.79
N MET A 142 8.08 5.18 22.73
CA MET A 142 8.38 4.06 21.82
C MET A 142 8.35 4.50 20.35
N VAL A 143 7.42 5.36 19.96
CA VAL A 143 7.33 5.88 18.59
C VAL A 143 8.52 6.80 18.29
N PHE A 144 8.88 7.66 19.24
CA PHE A 144 10.03 8.55 19.11
C PHE A 144 11.33 7.75 18.93
N ASP A 145 11.57 6.74 19.77
CA ASP A 145 12.72 5.85 19.70
C ASP A 145 12.75 5.07 18.37
N LEU A 146 11.60 4.61 17.90
CA LEU A 146 11.49 3.96 16.61
C LEU A 146 11.90 4.90 15.48
N MET A 147 11.37 6.12 15.41
CA MET A 147 11.71 7.09 14.38
C MET A 147 13.20 7.46 14.44
N PHE A 148 13.74 7.65 15.63
CA PHE A 148 15.16 7.91 15.85
C PHE A 148 16.03 6.75 15.33
N SER A 149 15.64 5.50 15.63
CA SER A 149 16.34 4.29 15.15
C SER A 149 16.28 4.13 13.62
N LEU A 150 15.28 4.72 12.97
CA LEU A 150 15.12 4.74 11.52
C LEU A 150 15.81 5.94 10.85
N ASN A 151 16.65 6.69 11.58
CA ASN A 151 17.36 7.89 11.11
C ASN A 151 16.41 8.97 10.56
N ALA A 152 15.24 9.18 11.20
CA ALA A 152 14.37 10.29 10.87
C ALA A 152 15.11 11.62 11.00
N THR A 153 14.82 12.57 10.11
CA THR A 153 15.38 13.92 10.17
C THR A 153 14.80 14.72 11.36
N GLU A 154 15.47 15.82 11.75
CA GLU A 154 14.98 16.69 12.83
C GLU A 154 13.54 17.19 12.53
N ASP A 155 13.24 17.54 11.26
CA ASP A 155 11.89 17.95 10.84
C ASP A 155 10.86 16.82 10.92
N GLN A 156 11.28 15.58 10.77
CA GLN A 156 10.41 14.39 10.93
C GLN A 156 10.26 13.98 12.39
N LEU A 157 11.23 14.27 13.25
CA LEU A 157 11.15 14.04 14.71
C LEU A 157 10.29 15.08 15.42
N ASP A 158 10.08 16.26 14.82
CA ASP A 158 9.12 17.28 15.30
C ASP A 158 7.71 16.98 14.77
N PHE A 159 7.19 15.80 15.14
CA PHE A 159 5.87 15.35 14.71
C PHE A 159 4.79 15.69 15.75
N PRO A 160 3.61 16.14 15.31
CA PRO A 160 2.46 16.28 16.19
C PRO A 160 1.89 14.91 16.57
N VAL A 161 1.37 14.83 17.80
CA VAL A 161 0.67 13.64 18.27
C VAL A 161 -0.80 13.96 18.52
N VAL A 162 -1.66 13.08 18.02
CA VAL A 162 -3.10 13.12 18.21
C VAL A 162 -3.53 11.87 18.97
N TYR A 163 -4.30 12.04 20.00
CA TYR A 163 -4.81 10.95 20.82
C TYR A 163 -6.30 10.77 20.61
N GLY A 164 -6.81 9.55 20.68
CA GLY A 164 -8.24 9.35 20.59
C GLY A 164 -8.72 7.92 20.49
N SER A 165 -10.01 7.79 20.20
CA SER A 165 -10.68 6.54 19.89
C SER A 165 -11.37 6.65 18.54
N ALA A 166 -10.81 5.97 17.53
CA ALA A 166 -11.43 5.90 16.22
C ALA A 166 -12.81 5.21 16.29
N GLU A 167 -12.97 4.21 17.13
CA GLU A 167 -14.24 3.51 17.35
C GLU A 167 -15.32 4.47 17.89
N ASN A 168 -14.99 5.25 18.91
CA ASN A 168 -15.89 6.23 19.50
C ASN A 168 -16.00 7.53 18.69
N GLY A 169 -15.11 7.74 17.71
CA GLY A 169 -15.16 8.84 16.76
C GLY A 169 -14.69 10.18 17.29
N TRP A 170 -13.69 10.20 18.18
CA TRP A 170 -13.09 11.43 18.69
C TRP A 170 -11.57 11.44 18.68
N MET A 171 -10.99 12.63 18.49
CA MET A 171 -9.55 12.89 18.47
C MET A 171 -9.21 14.20 19.19
N SER A 172 -8.11 14.22 19.97
CA SER A 172 -7.75 15.32 20.87
C SER A 172 -6.22 15.49 20.96
N PRO A 173 -5.71 16.68 21.30
CA PRO A 173 -4.29 16.85 21.65
C PRO A 173 -3.94 16.26 23.03
N ASP A 174 -4.92 15.94 23.86
CA ASP A 174 -4.76 15.45 25.23
C ASP A 174 -5.61 14.19 25.42
N TYR A 175 -4.98 13.05 25.65
CA TYR A 175 -5.67 11.76 25.80
C TYR A 175 -6.64 11.70 26.99
N LYS A 176 -6.54 12.67 27.95
CA LYS A 176 -7.43 12.79 29.10
C LYS A 176 -8.70 13.58 28.79
N LYS A 177 -8.79 14.19 27.59
CA LYS A 177 -9.91 15.04 27.19
C LYS A 177 -10.58 14.48 25.94
N GLU A 178 -11.65 13.79 26.17
CA GLU A 178 -12.53 13.37 25.09
C GLU A 178 -13.18 14.56 24.38
N THR A 179 -13.14 14.56 23.07
CA THR A 179 -13.82 15.55 22.20
C THR A 179 -15.07 14.92 21.57
N GLY A 180 -15.88 15.73 20.90
CA GLY A 180 -17.11 15.23 20.26
C GLY A 180 -16.92 14.62 18.87
N ASP A 181 -15.73 14.81 18.26
CA ASP A 181 -15.47 14.44 16.87
C ASP A 181 -13.97 14.27 16.57
N ILE A 182 -13.64 14.03 15.30
CA ILE A 182 -12.26 13.86 14.84
C ILE A 182 -11.68 15.12 14.17
N THR A 183 -12.33 16.26 14.29
CA THR A 183 -11.93 17.50 13.60
C THR A 183 -10.51 17.94 13.97
N TYR A 184 -10.08 17.69 15.21
CA TYR A 184 -8.71 17.98 15.63
C TYR A 184 -7.66 17.24 14.77
N LEU A 185 -7.91 15.97 14.41
CA LEU A 185 -7.00 15.23 13.50
C LEU A 185 -6.97 15.87 12.11
N LEU A 186 -8.13 16.22 11.56
CA LEU A 186 -8.22 16.83 10.23
C LEU A 186 -7.53 18.21 10.18
N ASP A 187 -7.69 19.01 11.23
CA ASP A 187 -6.98 20.28 11.36
C ASP A 187 -5.47 20.08 11.47
N THR A 188 -5.01 19.13 12.31
CA THR A 188 -3.59 18.78 12.41
C THR A 188 -2.98 18.33 11.08
N ILE A 189 -3.72 17.54 10.29
CA ILE A 189 -3.28 17.13 8.95
C ILE A 189 -3.07 18.36 8.05
N ILE A 190 -4.04 19.28 8.02
CA ILE A 190 -3.95 20.48 7.16
C ILE A 190 -2.79 21.38 7.57
N GLU A 191 -2.56 21.52 8.87
CA GLU A 191 -1.49 22.38 9.41
C GLU A 191 -0.10 21.79 9.23
N THR A 192 0.03 20.46 9.39
CA THR A 192 1.33 19.78 9.41
C THR A 192 1.79 19.29 8.05
N ILE A 193 0.89 18.65 7.29
CA ILE A 193 1.27 18.06 6.00
C ILE A 193 1.37 19.17 4.96
N PRO A 194 2.50 19.28 4.24
CA PRO A 194 2.66 20.30 3.22
C PRO A 194 1.70 20.07 2.05
N ALA A 195 1.25 21.16 1.44
CA ALA A 195 0.56 21.08 0.17
C ALA A 195 1.52 20.55 -0.90
N PRO A 196 1.05 19.75 -1.87
CA PRO A 196 1.87 19.26 -2.96
C PRO A 196 2.48 20.43 -3.75
N LYS A 197 3.75 20.28 -4.12
CA LYS A 197 4.42 21.26 -4.98
C LYS A 197 3.72 21.27 -6.33
N GLN A 198 3.23 22.44 -6.72
CA GLN A 198 2.64 22.63 -8.04
C GLN A 198 3.74 23.02 -9.01
N LEU A 199 4.02 22.12 -9.95
CA LEU A 199 5.03 22.34 -10.98
C LEU A 199 4.35 22.71 -12.30
N GLU A 200 4.67 23.88 -12.83
CA GLU A 200 4.22 24.32 -14.15
C GLU A 200 5.05 23.65 -15.24
N GLY A 201 4.44 23.43 -16.40
CA GLY A 201 5.09 22.84 -17.57
C GLY A 201 4.21 21.82 -18.29
N THR A 202 4.86 21.02 -19.13
CA THR A 202 4.20 19.94 -19.88
C THR A 202 3.69 18.85 -18.94
N ALA A 203 2.54 18.27 -19.27
CA ALA A 203 1.89 17.27 -18.43
C ALA A 203 2.78 16.04 -18.19
N GLN A 204 2.82 15.59 -16.95
CA GLN A 204 3.62 14.44 -16.52
C GLN A 204 2.97 13.74 -15.33
N MET A 205 2.64 12.45 -15.47
CA MET A 205 2.01 11.64 -14.45
C MET A 205 2.61 10.23 -14.47
N LEU A 206 3.09 9.76 -13.33
CA LEU A 206 3.52 8.37 -13.17
C LEU A 206 2.32 7.48 -12.84
N ILE A 207 2.14 6.37 -13.55
CA ILE A 207 1.13 5.37 -13.25
C ILE A 207 1.63 4.51 -12.07
N THR A 208 0.98 4.66 -10.92
CA THR A 208 1.40 4.02 -9.67
C THR A 208 0.52 2.83 -9.29
N SER A 209 -0.74 2.84 -9.69
CA SER A 209 -1.66 1.73 -9.46
C SER A 209 -2.67 1.59 -10.60
N LEU A 210 -3.36 0.47 -10.59
CA LEU A 210 -4.41 0.14 -11.56
C LEU A 210 -5.71 -0.09 -10.83
N ASP A 211 -6.77 0.47 -11.39
CA ASP A 211 -8.13 0.13 -11.03
C ASP A 211 -8.84 -0.53 -12.22
N TYR A 212 -9.98 -1.13 -11.98
CA TYR A 212 -10.74 -1.85 -13.00
C TYR A 212 -12.23 -1.59 -12.89
N SER A 213 -12.83 -1.21 -14.00
CA SER A 213 -14.28 -1.11 -14.12
C SER A 213 -14.78 -2.10 -15.17
N THR A 214 -15.91 -2.74 -14.88
CA THR A 214 -16.57 -3.66 -15.84
C THR A 214 -17.01 -2.97 -17.12
N TYR A 215 -17.17 -1.64 -17.09
CA TYR A 215 -17.62 -0.85 -18.24
C TYR A 215 -16.46 -0.24 -19.04
N THR A 216 -15.44 0.24 -18.37
CA THR A 216 -14.34 0.99 -18.99
C THR A 216 -13.05 0.19 -19.09
N GLY A 217 -12.99 -0.98 -18.46
CA GLY A 217 -11.79 -1.81 -18.40
C GLY A 217 -10.75 -1.28 -17.41
N ARG A 218 -9.48 -1.34 -17.79
CA ARG A 218 -8.34 -0.90 -16.97
C ARG A 218 -8.31 0.62 -16.85
N ILE A 219 -8.03 1.09 -15.65
CA ILE A 219 -7.96 2.51 -15.29
C ILE A 219 -6.57 2.76 -14.71
N ALA A 220 -5.84 3.73 -15.25
CA ALA A 220 -4.53 4.13 -14.75
C ALA A 220 -4.69 5.14 -13.63
N VAL A 221 -4.12 4.86 -12.45
CA VAL A 221 -4.17 5.75 -11.29
C VAL A 221 -2.77 6.25 -10.98
N GLY A 222 -2.65 7.55 -10.68
CA GLY A 222 -1.40 8.15 -10.29
C GLY A 222 -1.56 9.63 -9.88
N ARG A 223 -0.46 10.19 -9.41
CA ARG A 223 -0.37 11.61 -9.08
C ARG A 223 0.20 12.39 -10.26
N ILE A 224 -0.39 13.53 -10.57
CA ILE A 224 0.17 14.44 -11.57
C ILE A 224 1.39 15.12 -10.95
N HIS A 225 2.55 14.85 -11.52
CA HIS A 225 3.82 15.43 -11.05
C HIS A 225 3.96 16.86 -11.52
N ARG A 226 3.65 17.15 -12.80
CA ARG A 226 3.81 18.46 -13.44
C ARG A 226 2.67 18.72 -14.43
N GLY A 227 2.34 19.99 -14.58
CA GLY A 227 1.38 20.47 -15.56
C GLY A 227 -0.06 20.10 -15.25
N THR A 228 -0.86 19.93 -16.28
CA THR A 228 -2.30 19.64 -16.20
C THR A 228 -2.69 18.60 -17.23
N LEU A 229 -3.48 17.61 -16.82
CA LEU A 229 -4.12 16.65 -17.72
C LEU A 229 -5.57 17.07 -17.95
N LYS A 230 -6.06 16.86 -19.19
CA LYS A 230 -7.45 17.16 -19.59
C LYS A 230 -8.14 15.96 -20.18
N SER A 231 -9.44 15.85 -19.93
CA SER A 231 -10.29 14.89 -20.60
C SER A 231 -10.26 15.12 -22.12
N GLY A 232 -10.15 14.05 -22.91
CA GLY A 232 -10.04 14.15 -24.35
C GLY A 232 -8.68 14.63 -24.91
N GLN A 233 -7.65 14.82 -24.04
CA GLN A 233 -6.31 15.24 -24.46
C GLN A 233 -5.55 14.12 -25.17
N ASN A 234 -4.81 14.47 -26.22
CA ASN A 234 -3.80 13.60 -26.81
C ASN A 234 -2.55 13.57 -25.92
N ILE A 235 -2.00 12.40 -25.68
CA ILE A 235 -0.86 12.17 -24.79
C ILE A 235 0.11 11.16 -25.41
N THR A 236 1.32 11.10 -24.86
CA THR A 236 2.27 10.02 -25.11
C THR A 236 2.48 9.25 -23.83
N ILE A 237 2.37 7.92 -23.90
CA ILE A 237 2.80 7.03 -22.81
C ILE A 237 4.24 6.65 -23.09
N VAL A 238 5.12 6.90 -22.12
CA VAL A 238 6.50 6.42 -22.14
C VAL A 238 6.58 5.21 -21.23
N HIS A 239 6.83 4.05 -21.84
CA HIS A 239 6.92 2.77 -21.14
C HIS A 239 8.26 2.64 -20.40
N ARG A 240 8.29 1.77 -19.39
CA ARG A 240 9.49 1.49 -18.58
C ARG A 240 10.71 1.07 -19.41
N ASN A 241 10.51 0.44 -20.55
CA ASN A 241 11.57 0.06 -21.50
C ASN A 241 12.03 1.20 -22.43
N GLY A 242 11.46 2.41 -22.26
CA GLY A 242 11.75 3.59 -23.08
C GLY A 242 10.97 3.65 -24.41
N SER A 243 10.14 2.66 -24.73
CA SER A 243 9.26 2.76 -25.90
C SER A 243 8.13 3.77 -25.66
N MET A 244 7.61 4.34 -26.73
CA MET A 244 6.62 5.42 -26.65
C MET A 244 5.38 5.03 -27.46
N GLU A 245 4.20 5.28 -26.90
CA GLU A 245 2.92 5.08 -27.55
C GLU A 245 2.08 6.36 -27.50
N LYS A 246 1.62 6.84 -28.64
CA LYS A 246 0.73 7.99 -28.75
C LYS A 246 -0.73 7.54 -28.62
N THR A 247 -1.47 8.14 -27.70
CA THR A 247 -2.85 7.77 -27.42
C THR A 247 -3.67 8.99 -26.97
N LYS A 248 -4.92 8.76 -26.58
CA LYS A 248 -5.83 9.80 -26.15
C LYS A 248 -6.52 9.40 -24.85
N ILE A 249 -6.58 10.31 -23.89
CA ILE A 249 -7.41 10.18 -22.68
C ILE A 249 -8.89 10.24 -23.12
N LYS A 250 -9.68 9.23 -22.79
CA LYS A 250 -11.13 9.27 -23.02
C LYS A 250 -11.82 10.07 -21.92
N GLU A 251 -11.57 9.70 -20.69
CA GLU A 251 -12.13 10.35 -19.51
C GLU A 251 -11.07 10.53 -18.45
N LEU A 252 -11.21 11.59 -17.68
CA LEU A 252 -10.36 11.91 -16.52
C LEU A 252 -11.24 11.97 -15.28
N HIS A 253 -10.83 11.31 -14.22
CA HIS A 253 -11.58 11.26 -12.97
C HIS A 253 -10.71 11.68 -11.80
N THR A 254 -11.31 12.32 -10.80
CA THR A 254 -10.74 12.55 -9.47
C THR A 254 -11.44 11.68 -8.46
N PHE A 255 -10.80 11.46 -7.32
CA PHE A 255 -11.40 10.73 -6.21
C PHE A 255 -12.35 11.65 -5.42
N GLU A 256 -13.52 11.14 -5.05
CA GLU A 256 -14.50 11.79 -4.18
C GLU A 256 -15.14 10.72 -3.28
N GLY A 257 -14.88 10.80 -1.98
CA GLY A 257 -15.18 9.69 -1.08
C GLY A 257 -14.42 8.44 -1.49
N MET A 258 -15.14 7.36 -1.61
CA MET A 258 -14.63 6.08 -2.12
C MET A 258 -14.82 5.90 -3.63
N GLY A 259 -15.43 6.87 -4.29
CA GLY A 259 -15.78 6.81 -5.71
C GLY A 259 -14.91 7.69 -6.58
N HIS A 260 -15.24 7.66 -7.85
CA HIS A 260 -14.61 8.47 -8.88
C HIS A 260 -15.61 9.50 -9.42
N ARG A 261 -15.16 10.72 -9.61
CA ARG A 261 -15.93 11.78 -10.24
C ARG A 261 -15.26 12.22 -11.53
N ALA A 262 -15.98 12.18 -12.64
CA ALA A 262 -15.50 12.70 -13.91
C ALA A 262 -15.21 14.21 -13.79
N THR A 263 -14.10 14.63 -14.37
CA THR A 263 -13.65 16.01 -14.39
C THR A 263 -13.08 16.38 -15.76
N GLU A 264 -13.11 17.66 -16.10
CA GLU A 264 -12.54 18.15 -17.35
C GLU A 264 -11.01 18.27 -17.28
N GLU A 265 -10.48 18.64 -16.12
CA GLU A 265 -9.03 18.80 -15.92
C GLU A 265 -8.60 18.47 -14.49
N VAL A 266 -7.33 18.04 -14.36
CA VAL A 266 -6.64 17.83 -13.08
C VAL A 266 -5.25 18.43 -13.17
N CYS A 267 -4.87 19.19 -12.15
CA CYS A 267 -3.58 19.90 -12.09
C CYS A 267 -2.52 19.11 -11.29
N SER A 268 -1.27 19.51 -11.46
CA SER A 268 -0.11 19.04 -10.68
C SER A 268 -0.42 18.96 -9.19
N GLY A 269 0.00 17.89 -8.56
CA GLY A 269 -0.16 17.60 -7.13
C GLY A 269 -1.40 16.78 -6.78
N ASP A 270 -2.43 16.71 -7.61
CA ASP A 270 -3.61 15.90 -7.33
C ASP A 270 -3.46 14.46 -7.85
N ILE A 271 -4.21 13.55 -7.26
CA ILE A 271 -4.30 12.14 -7.65
C ILE A 271 -5.50 11.97 -8.56
N CYS A 272 -5.29 11.33 -9.71
CA CYS A 272 -6.35 11.12 -10.68
C CYS A 272 -6.36 9.71 -11.26
N ALA A 273 -7.48 9.37 -11.86
CA ALA A 273 -7.71 8.14 -12.58
C ALA A 273 -7.97 8.45 -14.06
N VAL A 274 -7.16 7.87 -14.95
CA VAL A 274 -7.20 8.07 -16.39
C VAL A 274 -7.85 6.86 -17.06
N VAL A 275 -8.93 7.09 -17.78
CA VAL A 275 -9.75 6.08 -18.42
C VAL A 275 -9.56 6.08 -19.94
N GLY A 276 -9.58 4.87 -20.52
CA GLY A 276 -9.59 4.67 -21.96
C GLY A 276 -8.22 4.51 -22.60
N LEU A 277 -7.18 4.34 -21.79
CA LEU A 277 -5.87 3.88 -22.26
C LEU A 277 -5.92 2.38 -22.53
N THR A 278 -5.23 1.93 -23.57
CA THR A 278 -5.27 0.50 -23.99
C THR A 278 -4.03 -0.26 -23.56
N ASN A 279 -2.86 0.33 -23.71
CA ASN A 279 -1.59 -0.36 -23.58
C ASN A 279 -0.71 0.40 -22.58
N PHE A 280 -0.83 0.06 -21.31
CA PHE A 280 -0.07 0.71 -20.25
C PHE A 280 0.14 -0.23 -19.08
N GLU A 281 1.21 0.01 -18.35
CA GLU A 281 1.59 -0.74 -17.16
C GLU A 281 1.87 0.21 -16.00
N ILE A 282 1.91 -0.35 -14.80
CA ILE A 282 2.38 0.40 -13.63
C ILE A 282 3.87 0.73 -13.82
N GLY A 283 4.24 1.99 -13.54
CA GLY A 283 5.59 2.51 -13.75
C GLY A 283 5.79 3.20 -15.09
N ASP A 284 4.81 3.15 -16.00
CA ASP A 284 4.79 3.96 -17.20
C ASP A 284 4.48 5.42 -16.86
N THR A 285 4.95 6.35 -17.71
CA THR A 285 4.67 7.78 -17.53
C THR A 285 3.72 8.28 -18.61
N ILE A 286 2.62 8.90 -18.21
CA ILE A 286 1.77 9.69 -19.10
C ILE A 286 2.44 11.07 -19.26
N CYS A 287 2.72 11.42 -20.51
CA CYS A 287 3.47 12.63 -20.86
C CYS A 287 2.69 13.49 -21.85
N ASP A 288 3.20 14.71 -22.03
CA ASP A 288 2.79 15.58 -23.12
C ASP A 288 2.95 14.88 -24.48
N PHE A 289 2.07 15.23 -25.43
CA PHE A 289 2.02 14.57 -26.74
C PHE A 289 3.25 14.88 -27.62
N GLU A 290 3.73 16.11 -27.59
CA GLU A 290 4.81 16.58 -28.46
C GLU A 290 6.21 16.46 -27.81
N THR A 291 6.26 16.68 -26.48
CA THR A 291 7.51 16.69 -25.72
C THR A 291 7.44 15.68 -24.57
N PRO A 292 7.41 14.36 -24.86
CA PRO A 292 7.33 13.35 -23.85
C PRO A 292 8.60 13.31 -23.00
N GLU A 293 8.44 13.30 -21.68
CA GLU A 293 9.52 13.23 -20.70
C GLU A 293 9.12 12.26 -19.60
N ALA A 294 9.81 11.12 -19.52
CA ALA A 294 9.52 10.09 -18.52
C ALA A 294 9.97 10.52 -17.12
N LEU A 295 9.19 10.14 -16.12
CA LEU A 295 9.61 10.19 -14.72
C LEU A 295 10.54 9.00 -14.40
N PRO A 296 11.42 9.13 -13.40
CA PRO A 296 12.21 8.02 -12.91
C PRO A 296 11.29 6.85 -12.54
N THR A 297 11.66 5.65 -12.95
CA THR A 297 10.92 4.44 -12.60
C THR A 297 11.06 4.15 -11.11
N ILE A 298 9.97 3.73 -10.46
CA ILE A 298 10.01 3.30 -9.08
C ILE A 298 10.79 1.99 -9.01
N SER A 299 11.84 1.99 -8.20
CA SER A 299 12.61 0.78 -7.90
C SER A 299 11.73 -0.13 -7.01
N ILE A 300 11.44 -1.33 -7.47
CA ILE A 300 10.73 -2.33 -6.69
C ILE A 300 11.72 -3.43 -6.35
N ASP A 301 11.76 -3.80 -5.08
CA ASP A 301 12.61 -4.90 -4.64
C ASP A 301 12.27 -6.20 -5.38
N GLU A 302 13.27 -6.94 -5.75
CA GLU A 302 13.10 -8.19 -6.50
C GLU A 302 12.52 -9.31 -5.63
N PRO A 303 11.84 -10.30 -6.26
CA PRO A 303 11.36 -11.49 -5.58
C PRO A 303 12.49 -12.25 -4.87
N THR A 304 12.19 -12.76 -3.67
CA THR A 304 13.12 -13.56 -2.86
C THR A 304 12.74 -15.04 -2.81
N MET A 305 11.50 -15.36 -3.13
CA MET A 305 10.95 -16.72 -3.07
C MET A 305 10.22 -17.10 -4.34
N SER A 306 10.27 -18.39 -4.69
CA SER A 306 9.52 -18.95 -5.81
C SER A 306 8.76 -20.21 -5.41
N MET A 307 7.67 -20.48 -6.09
CA MET A 307 6.91 -21.73 -5.98
C MET A 307 6.61 -22.27 -7.38
N LEU A 308 6.59 -23.59 -7.49
CA LEU A 308 6.17 -24.26 -8.73
C LEU A 308 4.65 -24.38 -8.75
N PHE A 309 3.99 -23.79 -9.76
CA PHE A 309 2.58 -23.97 -10.03
C PHE A 309 2.43 -24.97 -11.19
N THR A 310 1.53 -25.93 -11.03
CA THR A 310 1.28 -26.96 -12.08
C THR A 310 -0.21 -27.21 -12.20
N ILE A 311 -0.63 -27.75 -13.33
CA ILE A 311 -1.99 -28.28 -13.44
C ILE A 311 -2.18 -29.40 -12.41
N ASN A 312 -3.43 -29.57 -11.93
CA ASN A 312 -3.74 -30.69 -11.06
C ASN A 312 -3.76 -32.00 -11.86
N ASN A 313 -2.79 -32.87 -11.64
CA ASN A 313 -2.69 -34.19 -12.25
C ASN A 313 -3.10 -35.34 -11.29
N SER A 314 -3.72 -35.00 -10.17
CA SER A 314 -4.20 -35.97 -9.19
C SER A 314 -5.53 -36.62 -9.64
N PRO A 315 -5.96 -37.72 -8.97
CA PRO A 315 -7.29 -38.32 -9.20
C PRO A 315 -8.48 -37.39 -8.91
N PHE A 316 -8.24 -36.23 -8.33
CA PHE A 316 -9.25 -35.21 -8.00
C PHE A 316 -9.36 -34.11 -9.07
N PHE A 317 -8.65 -34.23 -10.19
CA PHE A 317 -8.70 -33.28 -11.30
C PHE A 317 -10.15 -32.96 -11.72
N GLY A 318 -10.48 -31.68 -11.77
CA GLY A 318 -11.77 -31.16 -12.23
C GLY A 318 -12.94 -31.43 -11.27
N LYS A 319 -12.68 -31.81 -10.00
CA LYS A 319 -13.75 -32.06 -9.03
C LYS A 319 -14.15 -30.82 -8.24
N GLU A 320 -13.24 -29.90 -8.00
CA GLU A 320 -13.45 -28.71 -7.19
C GLU A 320 -13.40 -27.42 -8.01
N GLY A 321 -12.49 -27.33 -8.99
CA GLY A 321 -12.31 -26.14 -9.82
C GLY A 321 -12.95 -26.25 -11.19
N LYS A 322 -13.37 -25.10 -11.75
CA LYS A 322 -13.88 -24.99 -13.13
C LYS A 322 -12.74 -24.77 -14.14
N PHE A 323 -11.64 -24.16 -13.71
CA PHE A 323 -10.52 -23.73 -14.55
C PHE A 323 -9.28 -24.58 -14.23
N CYS A 324 -9.15 -25.72 -14.90
CA CYS A 324 -8.14 -26.74 -14.57
C CYS A 324 -7.05 -26.89 -15.66
N THR A 325 -7.22 -26.24 -16.84
CA THR A 325 -6.29 -26.42 -17.96
C THR A 325 -5.09 -25.49 -17.87
N SER A 326 -3.97 -25.89 -18.49
CA SER A 326 -2.77 -25.07 -18.56
C SER A 326 -3.05 -23.68 -19.16
N ARG A 327 -3.92 -23.60 -20.17
CA ARG A 327 -4.34 -22.32 -20.75
C ARG A 327 -5.02 -21.42 -19.73
N HIS A 328 -6.00 -21.94 -18.98
CA HIS A 328 -6.71 -21.17 -17.98
C HIS A 328 -5.75 -20.59 -16.91
N ILE A 329 -4.85 -21.45 -16.40
CA ILE A 329 -3.89 -21.05 -15.37
C ILE A 329 -2.89 -20.03 -15.93
N GLY A 330 -2.33 -20.27 -17.12
CA GLY A 330 -1.42 -19.36 -17.78
C GLY A 330 -2.03 -17.99 -18.06
N ASP A 331 -3.25 -17.94 -18.62
CA ASP A 331 -3.98 -16.70 -18.89
C ASP A 331 -4.25 -15.92 -17.57
N ARG A 332 -4.58 -16.63 -16.48
CA ARG A 332 -4.80 -16.01 -15.17
C ARG A 332 -3.52 -15.44 -14.56
N LEU A 333 -2.41 -16.18 -14.65
CA LEU A 333 -1.11 -15.72 -14.17
C LEU A 333 -0.62 -14.50 -14.96
N ASN A 334 -0.80 -14.50 -16.28
CA ASN A 334 -0.48 -13.33 -17.12
C ASN A 334 -1.33 -12.10 -16.72
N LYS A 335 -2.61 -12.30 -16.44
CA LYS A 335 -3.48 -11.23 -15.95
C LYS A 335 -3.04 -10.69 -14.58
N GLU A 336 -2.47 -11.55 -13.73
CA GLU A 336 -1.91 -11.12 -12.46
C GLU A 336 -0.67 -10.24 -12.63
N LEU A 337 0.21 -10.57 -13.57
CA LEU A 337 1.41 -9.77 -13.89
C LEU A 337 1.07 -8.34 -14.32
N GLU A 338 -0.11 -8.12 -14.91
CA GLU A 338 -0.55 -6.77 -15.28
C GLU A 338 -0.77 -5.86 -14.06
N LYS A 339 -1.12 -6.45 -12.90
CA LYS A 339 -1.48 -5.74 -11.67
C LYS A 339 -0.37 -5.75 -10.63
N ASN A 340 0.49 -6.76 -10.66
CA ASN A 340 1.43 -7.07 -9.60
C ASN A 340 2.87 -7.08 -10.11
N LEU A 341 3.55 -5.93 -9.99
CA LEU A 341 4.94 -5.77 -10.45
C LEU A 341 5.97 -6.54 -9.62
N ALA A 342 5.63 -6.91 -8.39
CA ALA A 342 6.51 -7.69 -7.53
C ALA A 342 6.43 -9.21 -7.82
N LEU A 343 5.53 -9.62 -8.73
CA LEU A 343 5.38 -11.00 -9.18
C LEU A 343 6.18 -11.23 -10.46
N ARG A 344 6.84 -12.37 -10.57
CA ARG A 344 7.40 -12.88 -11.82
C ARG A 344 6.85 -14.26 -12.10
N VAL A 345 6.52 -14.52 -13.34
CA VAL A 345 6.00 -15.82 -13.79
C VAL A 345 6.81 -16.25 -15.01
N GLU A 346 7.46 -17.38 -14.90
CA GLU A 346 8.25 -17.96 -15.97
C GLU A 346 7.77 -19.40 -16.20
N MET A 347 7.66 -19.79 -17.46
CA MET A 347 7.38 -21.19 -17.78
C MET A 347 8.61 -22.02 -17.47
N LYS A 348 8.42 -23.13 -16.78
CA LYS A 348 9.54 -24.03 -16.47
C LYS A 348 10.06 -24.67 -17.75
N ASP A 349 11.39 -24.67 -17.91
CA ASP A 349 12.08 -25.21 -19.09
C ASP A 349 11.58 -26.63 -19.47
N GLY A 350 11.20 -26.78 -20.74
CA GLY A 350 10.73 -28.04 -21.29
C GLY A 350 9.31 -28.46 -20.88
N SER A 351 8.56 -27.57 -20.24
CA SER A 351 7.17 -27.81 -19.80
C SER A 351 6.20 -26.85 -20.48
N THR A 352 4.95 -27.27 -20.64
CA THR A 352 3.83 -26.47 -21.16
C THR A 352 2.73 -26.28 -20.12
N ASP A 353 2.90 -26.85 -18.94
CA ASP A 353 1.90 -26.94 -17.88
C ASP A 353 2.46 -26.67 -16.47
N GLN A 354 3.67 -26.12 -16.40
CA GLN A 354 4.38 -25.79 -15.17
C GLN A 354 4.94 -24.37 -15.22
N TRP A 355 4.70 -23.59 -14.17
CA TRP A 355 5.18 -22.22 -14.03
C TRP A 355 6.00 -22.06 -12.74
N ILE A 356 7.12 -21.38 -12.84
CA ILE A 356 7.86 -20.87 -11.68
C ILE A 356 7.27 -19.49 -11.38
N VAL A 357 6.57 -19.40 -10.25
CA VAL A 357 5.94 -18.16 -9.78
C VAL A 357 6.77 -17.60 -8.63
N SER A 358 7.35 -16.43 -8.83
CA SER A 358 8.26 -15.79 -7.88
C SER A 358 7.61 -14.55 -7.27
N GLY A 359 7.70 -14.41 -5.96
CA GLY A 359 7.12 -13.30 -5.19
C GLY A 359 8.02 -12.85 -4.05
N ARG A 360 7.62 -11.80 -3.35
CA ARG A 360 8.37 -11.22 -2.24
C ARG A 360 8.48 -12.15 -1.03
N GLY A 361 7.43 -12.90 -0.74
CA GLY A 361 7.38 -13.80 0.41
C GLY A 361 6.26 -14.81 0.32
N VAL A 362 6.14 -15.64 1.37
CA VAL A 362 5.12 -16.71 1.43
C VAL A 362 3.72 -16.16 1.48
N LEU A 363 3.49 -15.05 2.18
CA LEU A 363 2.16 -14.43 2.27
C LEU A 363 1.70 -13.92 0.91
N HIS A 364 2.58 -13.26 0.16
CA HIS A 364 2.29 -12.77 -1.19
C HIS A 364 1.81 -13.92 -2.11
N LEU A 365 2.57 -15.02 -2.16
CA LEU A 365 2.21 -16.18 -2.96
C LEU A 365 0.96 -16.90 -2.45
N SER A 366 0.75 -16.98 -1.13
CA SER A 366 -0.45 -17.60 -0.55
C SER A 366 -1.72 -16.80 -0.85
N VAL A 367 -1.65 -15.48 -0.88
CA VAL A 367 -2.78 -14.62 -1.29
C VAL A 367 -3.14 -14.89 -2.75
N LEU A 368 -2.15 -14.98 -3.64
CA LEU A 368 -2.39 -15.33 -5.05
C LEU A 368 -3.07 -16.70 -5.19
N ILE A 369 -2.54 -17.72 -4.51
CA ILE A 369 -3.09 -19.08 -4.55
C ILE A 369 -4.54 -19.08 -4.06
N GLU A 370 -4.82 -18.44 -2.93
CA GLU A 370 -6.16 -18.41 -2.36
C GLU A 370 -7.14 -17.62 -3.22
N THR A 371 -6.69 -16.51 -3.83
CA THR A 371 -7.49 -15.75 -4.79
C THR A 371 -7.86 -16.60 -5.99
N MET A 372 -6.88 -17.29 -6.59
CA MET A 372 -7.12 -18.19 -7.72
C MET A 372 -8.10 -19.32 -7.32
N ARG A 373 -7.94 -19.90 -6.14
CA ARG A 373 -8.84 -20.94 -5.63
C ARG A 373 -10.30 -20.44 -5.54
N ARG A 374 -10.53 -19.25 -5.00
CA ARG A 374 -11.87 -18.65 -4.88
C ARG A 374 -12.47 -18.27 -6.24
N GLU A 375 -11.64 -17.91 -7.20
CA GLU A 375 -12.06 -17.66 -8.59
C GLU A 375 -12.43 -18.97 -9.33
N GLY A 376 -12.19 -20.15 -8.71
CA GLY A 376 -12.52 -21.47 -9.25
C GLY A 376 -11.40 -22.10 -10.09
N TYR A 377 -10.17 -21.65 -9.92
CA TYR A 377 -9.00 -22.31 -10.49
C TYR A 377 -8.58 -23.49 -9.62
N GLU A 378 -8.20 -24.58 -10.28
CA GLU A 378 -7.69 -25.79 -9.65
C GLU A 378 -6.26 -26.03 -10.12
N LEU A 379 -5.31 -26.00 -9.18
CA LEU A 379 -3.88 -26.16 -9.47
C LEU A 379 -3.17 -26.87 -8.32
N GLN A 380 -1.99 -27.41 -8.58
CA GLN A 380 -1.07 -27.90 -7.57
C GLN A 380 0.06 -26.90 -7.38
N VAL A 381 0.52 -26.72 -6.15
CA VAL A 381 1.63 -25.87 -5.79
C VAL A 381 2.74 -26.66 -5.12
N GLY A 382 3.97 -26.40 -5.52
CA GLY A 382 5.17 -26.94 -4.91
C GLY A 382 5.54 -26.23 -3.60
N GLN A 383 6.56 -26.74 -2.93
CA GLN A 383 7.10 -26.06 -1.75
C GLN A 383 7.79 -24.75 -2.13
N PRO A 384 7.71 -23.71 -1.27
CA PRO A 384 8.47 -22.47 -1.46
C PRO A 384 9.97 -22.76 -1.51
N GLN A 385 10.65 -22.11 -2.43
CA GLN A 385 12.09 -22.16 -2.60
C GLN A 385 12.68 -20.76 -2.59
N VAL A 386 13.83 -20.60 -1.93
CA VAL A 386 14.58 -19.35 -1.91
C VAL A 386 15.25 -19.14 -3.28
N ILE A 387 15.20 -17.91 -3.77
CA ILE A 387 15.83 -17.51 -5.03
C ILE A 387 17.29 -17.13 -4.73
N TYR A 388 18.24 -17.85 -5.32
CA TYR A 388 19.66 -17.51 -5.27
C TYR A 388 20.03 -16.54 -6.38
N LYS A 389 20.87 -15.58 -6.09
CA LYS A 389 21.45 -14.66 -7.08
C LYS A 389 22.95 -14.94 -7.24
N GLU A 390 23.47 -14.70 -8.42
CA GLU A 390 24.90 -14.68 -8.68
C GLU A 390 25.38 -13.22 -8.69
N ILE A 391 26.21 -12.86 -7.71
CA ILE A 391 26.80 -11.52 -7.59
C ILE A 391 28.30 -11.67 -7.69
N ASN A 392 28.91 -11.07 -8.73
CA ASN A 392 30.35 -11.17 -8.98
C ASN A 392 30.89 -12.62 -9.05
N GLY A 393 30.11 -13.55 -9.62
CA GLY A 393 30.48 -14.96 -9.71
C GLY A 393 30.30 -15.78 -8.42
N VAL A 394 29.72 -15.19 -7.39
CA VAL A 394 29.41 -15.83 -6.11
C VAL A 394 27.92 -16.05 -5.99
N LYS A 395 27.50 -17.27 -5.67
CA LYS A 395 26.11 -17.60 -5.40
C LYS A 395 25.71 -17.04 -4.02
N CYS A 396 24.76 -16.11 -4.02
CA CYS A 396 24.25 -15.44 -2.82
C CYS A 396 22.80 -15.84 -2.54
N GLU A 397 22.46 -16.00 -1.28
CA GLU A 397 21.08 -16.14 -0.81
C GLU A 397 20.58 -14.79 -0.26
N PRO A 398 19.26 -14.51 -0.30
CA PRO A 398 18.71 -13.34 0.33
C PRO A 398 18.83 -13.47 1.86
N VAL A 399 19.17 -12.36 2.50
CA VAL A 399 19.21 -12.24 3.97
C VAL A 399 18.21 -11.16 4.36
N GLU A 400 17.45 -11.40 5.41
CA GLU A 400 16.43 -10.48 5.92
C GLU A 400 16.75 -10.09 7.35
N GLU A 401 16.44 -8.85 7.70
CA GLU A 401 16.45 -8.39 9.09
C GLU A 401 15.14 -8.85 9.75
N LEU A 402 15.28 -9.65 10.81
CA LEU A 402 14.16 -10.23 11.55
C LEU A 402 14.03 -9.57 12.92
N THR A 403 12.90 -8.90 13.17
CA THR A 403 12.55 -8.36 14.48
C THR A 403 11.55 -9.28 15.16
N ILE A 404 11.84 -9.71 16.38
CA ILE A 404 10.99 -10.62 17.17
C ILE A 404 10.64 -9.96 18.49
N ASN A 405 9.36 -9.70 18.71
CA ASN A 405 8.83 -9.23 20.00
C ASN A 405 8.22 -10.41 20.74
N VAL A 406 8.76 -10.72 21.90
CA VAL A 406 8.27 -11.81 22.76
C VAL A 406 8.39 -11.41 24.23
N PRO A 407 7.54 -11.96 25.12
CA PRO A 407 7.74 -11.86 26.55
C PRO A 407 9.13 -12.38 26.96
N GLU A 408 9.74 -11.77 27.99
CA GLU A 408 11.09 -12.07 28.44
C GLU A 408 11.34 -13.55 28.69
N GLU A 409 10.35 -14.27 29.22
CA GLU A 409 10.41 -15.73 29.48
C GLU A 409 10.65 -16.59 28.22
N PHE A 410 10.37 -16.06 27.02
CA PHE A 410 10.59 -16.74 25.74
C PHE A 410 11.84 -16.29 24.99
N SER A 411 12.53 -15.24 25.44
CA SER A 411 13.70 -14.66 24.74
C SER A 411 14.81 -15.67 24.49
N SER A 412 15.17 -16.46 25.51
CA SER A 412 16.20 -17.50 25.37
C SER A 412 15.84 -18.57 24.33
N LYS A 413 14.55 -18.95 24.24
CA LYS A 413 14.07 -19.92 23.26
C LYS A 413 14.14 -19.36 21.84
N MET A 414 13.86 -18.06 21.67
CA MET A 414 13.93 -17.41 20.37
C MET A 414 15.39 -17.27 19.91
N ILE A 415 16.29 -16.88 20.79
CA ILE A 415 17.72 -16.80 20.50
C ILE A 415 18.25 -18.18 20.05
N ASP A 416 17.94 -19.26 20.78
CA ASP A 416 18.33 -20.62 20.41
C ASP A 416 17.75 -21.01 19.02
N LEU A 417 16.48 -20.71 18.77
CA LEU A 417 15.81 -21.00 17.50
C LEU A 417 16.47 -20.30 16.31
N VAL A 418 16.79 -19.00 16.46
CA VAL A 418 17.41 -18.17 15.41
C VAL A 418 18.85 -18.64 15.18
N THR A 419 19.62 -18.88 16.26
CA THR A 419 21.01 -19.35 16.17
C THR A 419 21.11 -20.72 15.48
N ARG A 420 20.19 -21.66 15.77
CA ARG A 420 20.13 -22.95 15.06
C ARG A 420 19.87 -22.81 13.57
N ARG A 421 19.21 -21.72 13.16
CA ARG A 421 18.97 -21.36 11.75
C ARG A 421 20.06 -20.47 11.15
N LYS A 422 21.19 -20.32 11.84
CA LYS A 422 22.36 -19.51 11.43
C LYS A 422 22.03 -18.00 11.34
N GLY A 423 21.05 -17.53 12.09
CA GLY A 423 20.79 -16.10 12.24
C GLY A 423 21.82 -15.47 13.18
N GLU A 424 22.17 -14.22 12.90
CA GLU A 424 23.05 -13.39 13.73
C GLU A 424 22.21 -12.41 14.53
N MET A 425 22.43 -12.34 15.84
CA MET A 425 21.73 -11.37 16.69
C MET A 425 22.42 -10.00 16.57
N LEU A 426 21.71 -9.02 16.05
CA LEU A 426 22.19 -7.65 15.87
C LEU A 426 21.99 -6.79 17.13
N SER A 427 20.82 -6.90 17.77
CA SER A 427 20.47 -6.15 18.98
C SER A 427 19.48 -6.94 19.84
N MET A 428 19.42 -6.62 21.11
CA MET A 428 18.43 -7.13 22.05
C MET A 428 18.09 -5.99 23.02
N GLU A 429 16.84 -5.58 23.02
CA GLU A 429 16.33 -4.50 23.87
C GLU A 429 15.21 -5.03 24.77
N ALA A 430 15.27 -4.74 26.07
CA ALA A 430 14.15 -4.98 26.95
C ALA A 430 13.21 -3.78 26.87
N GLN A 431 12.06 -3.95 26.26
CA GLN A 431 10.98 -2.94 26.33
C GLN A 431 10.30 -3.11 27.68
N GLY A 432 10.48 -2.12 28.54
CA GLY A 432 10.16 -2.06 29.95
C GLY A 432 8.98 -2.90 30.43
N GLY A 433 9.22 -3.66 31.48
CA GLY A 433 8.23 -4.48 32.15
C GLY A 433 7.29 -3.67 33.05
#